data_13d97a8bd0167e62746caa2b77517349
#
_entry.id   13d97a8bd0167e62746caa2b77517349
#
_cell.length_a   1.000
_cell.length_b   1.000
_cell.length_c   1.000
_cell.angle_alpha   90.00
_cell.angle_beta   90.00
_cell.angle_gamma   90.00
#
_symmetry.space_group_name_H-M   'P 1'
#
loop_
_entity.id
_entity.type
_entity.pdbx_description
1 polymer ?
#
loop_
_entity_poly.entity_id
_entity_poly.type
_entity_poly.pdbx_seq_one_letter_code
_entity_poly.pdbx_strand_id
1 'polypeptide(L)'
;MPKIKYPDGRADNTFSKQAHLDSSNIGLDFEEEVIQSCNYYKEIDKALIYKRPTPTKIIKKVNEKHFVGSFVEKSTTDFVGVYKGKYIDFECKRTLNEYFLVNQIKEHQINHLLKVAELGGLSFILLEMSYQEKIYLIPSDVLKIAVEEKTTRFTIEFLDRYAVEVKQKINPRVDFLSAVDSAFNVWFLRSW
;
A
#
# COMPACT_ATOMS: atom_id res chain seq x y z
N MET A 1 33.04 -21.71 -10.33
CA MET A 1 33.48 -20.35 -10.00
C MET A 1 34.66 -20.44 -9.04
N PRO A 2 35.78 -19.75 -9.25
CA PRO A 2 36.95 -19.84 -8.37
C PRO A 2 36.64 -19.15 -7.02
N LYS A 3 36.97 -19.85 -5.94
CA LYS A 3 36.88 -19.32 -4.57
C LYS A 3 38.02 -18.33 -4.35
N ILE A 4 37.69 -17.10 -3.99
CA ILE A 4 38.69 -16.09 -3.58
C ILE A 4 39.21 -16.49 -2.20
N LYS A 5 40.54 -16.70 -2.08
CA LYS A 5 41.21 -16.94 -0.80
C LYS A 5 41.93 -15.65 -0.36
N TYR A 6 41.62 -15.18 0.85
CA TYR A 6 42.32 -14.08 1.46
C TYR A 6 43.68 -14.55 2.05
N PRO A 7 44.67 -13.65 2.18
CA PRO A 7 46.02 -14.01 2.67
C PRO A 7 46.07 -14.53 4.11
N ASP A 8 45.02 -14.34 4.91
CA ASP A 8 44.87 -14.78 6.29
C ASP A 8 44.21 -16.17 6.43
N GLY A 9 43.93 -16.86 5.34
CA GLY A 9 43.38 -18.22 5.34
C GLY A 9 41.92 -18.34 5.73
N ARG A 10 41.17 -17.24 5.90
CA ARG A 10 39.73 -17.28 6.17
C ARG A 10 38.95 -17.50 4.88
N ALA A 11 38.08 -18.50 4.89
CA ALA A 11 37.10 -18.66 3.83
C ALA A 11 35.93 -17.71 4.08
N ASP A 12 35.66 -16.84 3.12
CA ASP A 12 34.50 -15.97 3.19
C ASP A 12 33.22 -16.78 3.01
N ASN A 13 32.52 -17.04 4.12
CA ASN A 13 31.22 -17.68 4.16
C ASN A 13 30.08 -16.66 3.96
N THR A 14 30.35 -15.50 3.33
CA THR A 14 29.39 -14.41 3.20
C THR A 14 28.41 -14.55 2.04
N PHE A 15 28.42 -15.67 1.27
CA PHE A 15 27.50 -15.88 0.16
C PHE A 15 26.38 -16.91 0.43
N SER A 16 25.99 -17.11 1.67
CA SER A 16 24.78 -17.91 2.00
C SER A 16 23.95 -17.32 3.15
N LYS A 17 23.89 -16.02 3.29
CA LYS A 17 22.69 -15.39 3.83
C LYS A 17 21.78 -15.08 2.66
N GLN A 18 21.08 -16.09 2.19
CA GLN A 18 19.74 -15.93 1.67
C GLN A 18 18.99 -15.22 2.79
N ALA A 19 18.86 -13.89 2.67
CA ALA A 19 18.04 -13.12 3.56
C ALA A 19 16.65 -13.77 3.46
N HIS A 20 16.22 -14.47 4.50
CA HIS A 20 14.82 -14.63 4.80
C HIS A 20 14.33 -13.18 4.96
N LEU A 21 13.83 -12.62 3.86
CA LEU A 21 13.03 -11.40 3.90
C LEU A 21 11.85 -11.78 4.76
N ASP A 22 11.90 -11.40 6.04
CA ASP A 22 10.77 -11.50 6.92
C ASP A 22 9.59 -10.89 6.20
N SER A 23 8.50 -11.63 6.07
CA SER A 23 7.29 -11.17 5.38
C SER A 23 6.76 -9.85 5.95
N SER A 24 7.14 -9.50 7.18
CA SER A 24 6.87 -8.21 7.82
C SER A 24 7.65 -7.04 7.20
N ASN A 25 8.84 -7.25 6.65
CA ASN A 25 9.67 -6.20 6.04
C ASN A 25 9.33 -5.95 4.56
N ILE A 26 8.73 -6.94 3.90
CA ILE A 26 8.37 -6.84 2.47
C ILE A 26 7.31 -5.75 2.23
N GLY A 27 6.34 -5.60 3.14
CA GLY A 27 5.31 -4.57 3.04
C GLY A 27 5.83 -3.16 3.37
N LEU A 28 6.86 -3.04 4.21
CA LEU A 28 7.41 -1.76 4.65
C LEU A 28 8.07 -0.99 3.50
N ASP A 29 8.77 -1.68 2.59
CA ASP A 29 9.44 -1.04 1.45
C ASP A 29 8.43 -0.37 0.51
N PHE A 30 7.31 -1.02 0.21
CA PHE A 30 6.28 -0.46 -0.66
C PHE A 30 5.54 0.72 -0.01
N GLU A 31 5.21 0.63 1.27
CA GLU A 31 4.62 1.75 2.00
C GLU A 31 5.57 2.96 2.03
N GLU A 32 6.89 2.74 2.16
CA GLU A 32 7.88 3.82 2.14
C GLU A 32 7.93 4.52 0.77
N GLU A 33 7.88 3.77 -0.35
CA GLU A 33 7.77 4.34 -1.70
C GLU A 33 6.50 5.19 -1.88
N VAL A 34 5.38 4.76 -1.26
CA VAL A 34 4.13 5.52 -1.26
C VAL A 34 4.27 6.79 -0.39
N ILE A 35 4.93 6.72 0.78
CA ILE A 35 5.23 7.91 1.62
C ILE A 35 6.04 8.93 0.84
N GLN A 36 7.10 8.51 0.12
CA GLN A 36 7.90 9.40 -0.73
C GLN A 36 7.04 10.07 -1.81
N SER A 37 6.14 9.32 -2.42
CA SER A 37 5.20 9.86 -3.43
C SER A 37 4.22 10.86 -2.81
N CYS A 38 3.71 10.60 -1.60
CA CYS A 38 2.87 11.54 -0.85
C CYS A 38 3.61 12.84 -0.51
N ASN A 39 4.87 12.74 -0.08
CA ASN A 39 5.72 13.91 0.20
C ASN A 39 5.94 14.75 -1.07
N TYR A 40 6.25 14.11 -2.20
CA TYR A 40 6.36 14.80 -3.48
C TYR A 40 5.07 15.53 -3.88
N TYR A 41 3.90 14.90 -3.75
CA TYR A 41 2.62 15.56 -4.04
C TYR A 41 2.34 16.75 -3.13
N LYS A 42 2.75 16.68 -1.86
CA LYS A 42 2.66 17.79 -0.93
C LYS A 42 3.59 18.94 -1.32
N GLU A 43 4.83 18.66 -1.72
CA GLU A 43 5.81 19.67 -2.14
C GLU A 43 5.37 20.48 -3.37
N ILE A 44 4.62 19.85 -4.29
CA ILE A 44 4.07 20.50 -5.48
C ILE A 44 2.62 20.97 -5.31
N ASP A 45 2.12 21.07 -4.08
CA ASP A 45 0.76 21.52 -3.72
C ASP A 45 -0.37 20.74 -4.47
N LYS A 46 -0.12 19.49 -4.83
CA LYS A 46 -1.08 18.67 -5.59
C LYS A 46 -2.07 17.93 -4.70
N ALA A 47 -1.60 17.40 -3.55
CA ALA A 47 -2.41 16.68 -2.58
C ALA A 47 -1.78 16.74 -1.19
N LEU A 48 -2.58 16.61 -0.14
CA LEU A 48 -2.12 16.42 1.22
C LEU A 48 -2.55 15.03 1.69
N ILE A 49 -1.63 14.08 1.65
CA ILE A 49 -1.85 12.68 2.02
C ILE A 49 -0.72 12.26 2.96
N TYR A 50 -1.05 11.51 3.99
CA TYR A 50 -0.08 11.03 4.97
C TYR A 50 -0.44 9.64 5.46
N LYS A 51 0.57 8.92 5.95
CA LYS A 51 0.38 7.63 6.60
C LYS A 51 -0.41 7.83 7.89
N ARG A 52 -1.48 7.05 8.07
CA ARG A 52 -2.34 7.11 9.26
C ARG A 52 -1.56 6.63 10.48
N PRO A 53 -1.47 7.43 11.56
CA PRO A 53 -0.85 6.98 12.80
C PRO A 53 -1.66 5.84 13.42
N THR A 54 -0.98 4.79 13.87
CA THR A 54 -1.63 3.74 14.65
C THR A 54 -1.91 4.26 16.06
N PRO A 55 -3.18 4.28 16.52
CA PRO A 55 -3.53 4.77 17.85
C PRO A 55 -2.85 3.93 18.93
N THR A 56 -2.05 4.56 19.77
CA THR A 56 -1.36 3.93 20.89
C THR A 56 -1.72 4.58 22.21
N LYS A 57 -1.99 3.78 23.25
CA LYS A 57 -2.17 4.25 24.62
C LYS A 57 -0.88 4.05 25.41
N ILE A 58 -0.37 5.12 25.98
CA ILE A 58 0.80 5.05 26.86
C ILE A 58 0.38 4.35 28.17
N ILE A 59 1.03 3.22 28.48
CA ILE A 59 0.84 2.48 29.73
C ILE A 59 1.82 3.01 30.78
N LYS A 60 3.10 3.20 30.40
CA LYS A 60 4.15 3.63 31.31
C LYS A 60 5.18 4.47 30.53
N LYS A 61 5.55 5.63 31.10
CA LYS A 61 6.68 6.41 30.60
C LYS A 61 7.97 5.85 31.23
N VAL A 62 8.96 5.51 30.40
CA VAL A 62 10.25 4.99 30.85
C VAL A 62 11.23 6.13 31.06
N ASN A 63 11.31 7.06 30.10
CA ASN A 63 12.06 8.32 30.17
C ASN A 63 11.45 9.34 29.21
N GLU A 64 12.13 10.47 28.97
CA GLU A 64 11.62 11.53 28.12
C GLU A 64 11.35 11.11 26.66
N LYS A 65 12.09 10.11 26.14
CA LYS A 65 12.04 9.65 24.77
C LYS A 65 11.38 8.28 24.58
N HIS A 66 11.22 7.50 25.68
CA HIS A 66 10.74 6.13 25.59
C HIS A 66 9.52 5.91 26.49
N PHE A 67 8.55 5.20 25.97
CA PHE A 67 7.35 4.79 26.69
C PHE A 67 6.98 3.34 26.33
N VAL A 68 6.28 2.68 27.23
CA VAL A 68 5.59 1.40 26.96
C VAL A 68 4.15 1.73 26.61
N GLY A 69 3.68 1.31 25.44
CA GLY A 69 2.33 1.54 24.98
C GLY A 69 1.65 0.25 24.51
N SER A 70 0.33 0.27 24.46
CA SER A 70 -0.48 -0.75 23.79
C SER A 70 -1.25 -0.10 22.63
N PHE A 71 -1.50 -0.87 21.58
CA PHE A 71 -2.43 -0.44 20.54
C PHE A 71 -3.84 -0.37 21.12
N VAL A 72 -4.55 0.72 20.87
CA VAL A 72 -5.92 0.93 21.34
C VAL A 72 -6.90 0.28 20.39
N GLU A 73 -6.68 0.49 19.08
CA GLU A 73 -7.50 -0.02 18.01
C GLU A 73 -6.64 -0.46 16.83
N LYS A 74 -7.20 -1.34 15.98
CA LYS A 74 -6.58 -1.68 14.72
C LYS A 74 -6.73 -0.48 13.77
N SER A 75 -5.66 -0.10 13.06
CA SER A 75 -5.77 0.89 11.99
C SER A 75 -6.81 0.42 10.97
N THR A 76 -7.64 1.35 10.46
CA THR A 76 -8.61 1.04 9.41
C THR A 76 -7.90 0.81 8.08
N THR A 77 -7.01 1.74 7.70
CA THR A 77 -6.23 1.77 6.45
C THR A 77 -4.90 2.46 6.71
N ASP A 78 -4.00 2.40 5.74
CA ASP A 78 -2.63 2.89 5.89
C ASP A 78 -2.50 4.40 5.61
N PHE A 79 -3.25 4.94 4.66
CA PHE A 79 -3.10 6.32 4.18
C PHE A 79 -4.42 7.07 4.13
N VAL A 80 -4.36 8.37 4.44
CA VAL A 80 -5.52 9.26 4.46
C VAL A 80 -5.11 10.69 4.08
N GLY A 81 -6.05 11.43 3.46
CA GLY A 81 -5.77 12.81 3.11
C GLY A 81 -6.86 13.48 2.30
N VAL A 82 -6.43 14.51 1.53
CA VAL A 82 -7.29 15.27 0.64
C VAL A 82 -6.65 15.41 -0.74
N TYR A 83 -7.43 15.15 -1.78
CA TYR A 83 -7.08 15.35 -3.16
C TYR A 83 -8.24 15.96 -3.95
N LYS A 84 -8.03 17.08 -4.65
CA LYS A 84 -9.06 17.80 -5.42
C LYS A 84 -10.36 18.06 -4.63
N GLY A 85 -10.24 18.44 -3.35
CA GLY A 85 -11.37 18.68 -2.46
C GLY A 85 -12.12 17.44 -1.98
N LYS A 86 -11.69 16.22 -2.34
CA LYS A 86 -12.24 14.95 -1.91
C LYS A 86 -11.39 14.35 -0.80
N TYR A 87 -12.04 13.72 0.18
CA TYR A 87 -11.37 12.84 1.12
C TYR A 87 -10.84 11.62 0.38
N ILE A 88 -9.59 11.26 0.62
CA ILE A 88 -8.93 10.10 0.03
C ILE A 88 -8.45 9.16 1.15
N ASP A 89 -8.69 7.87 0.99
CA ASP A 89 -8.38 6.85 1.99
C ASP A 89 -8.01 5.54 1.29
N PHE A 90 -6.87 4.96 1.62
CA PHE A 90 -6.46 3.74 0.95
C PHE A 90 -5.53 2.87 1.79
N GLU A 91 -5.51 1.61 1.43
CA GLU A 91 -4.67 0.56 2.00
C GLU A 91 -3.57 0.18 1.01
N CYS A 92 -2.36 -0.09 1.49
CA CYS A 92 -1.27 -0.65 0.70
C CYS A 92 -1.17 -2.16 0.94
N LYS A 93 -1.00 -2.90 -0.13
CA LYS A 93 -0.72 -4.35 -0.09
C LYS A 93 0.40 -4.69 -1.04
N ARG A 94 1.15 -5.73 -0.70
CA ARG A 94 2.23 -6.26 -1.54
C ARG A 94 2.16 -7.78 -1.57
N THR A 95 2.43 -8.38 -2.71
CA THR A 95 2.62 -9.81 -2.85
C THR A 95 3.84 -10.15 -3.70
N LEU A 96 4.54 -11.21 -3.34
CA LEU A 96 5.64 -11.79 -4.13
C LEU A 96 5.15 -12.90 -5.06
N ASN A 97 3.88 -13.28 -4.95
CA ASN A 97 3.28 -14.35 -5.74
C ASN A 97 2.70 -13.80 -7.04
N GLU A 98 2.38 -14.70 -7.98
CA GLU A 98 1.71 -14.39 -9.25
C GLU A 98 0.27 -13.92 -9.07
N TYR A 99 -0.29 -14.03 -7.87
CA TYR A 99 -1.62 -13.58 -7.50
C TYR A 99 -1.66 -13.03 -6.07
N PHE A 100 -2.66 -12.24 -5.78
CA PHE A 100 -2.92 -11.74 -4.43
C PHE A 100 -4.14 -12.44 -3.83
N LEU A 101 -4.01 -12.93 -2.58
CA LEU A 101 -5.12 -13.55 -1.85
C LEU A 101 -6.02 -12.47 -1.21
N VAL A 102 -7.29 -12.45 -1.59
CA VAL A 102 -8.26 -11.45 -1.10
C VAL A 102 -8.45 -11.49 0.42
N ASN A 103 -8.29 -12.67 1.05
CA ASN A 103 -8.37 -12.81 2.51
C ASN A 103 -7.24 -12.12 3.29
N GLN A 104 -6.21 -11.61 2.61
CA GLN A 104 -5.19 -10.76 3.22
C GLN A 104 -5.69 -9.33 3.46
N ILE A 105 -6.79 -8.93 2.83
CA ILE A 105 -7.50 -7.69 3.16
C ILE A 105 -8.44 -8.01 4.33
N LYS A 106 -8.25 -7.31 5.43
CA LYS A 106 -9.09 -7.54 6.62
C LYS A 106 -10.51 -7.02 6.39
N GLU A 107 -11.51 -7.73 6.92
CA GLU A 107 -12.91 -7.34 6.77
C GLU A 107 -13.19 -5.90 7.20
N HIS A 108 -12.59 -5.44 8.32
CA HIS A 108 -12.77 -4.06 8.77
C HIS A 108 -12.14 -3.03 7.81
N GLN A 109 -11.10 -3.39 7.05
CA GLN A 109 -10.50 -2.54 6.02
C GLN A 109 -11.44 -2.42 4.83
N ILE A 110 -11.99 -3.55 4.36
CA ILE A 110 -12.98 -3.57 3.27
C ILE A 110 -14.20 -2.71 3.66
N ASN A 111 -14.78 -2.96 4.82
CA ASN A 111 -15.97 -2.24 5.30
C ASN A 111 -15.72 -0.73 5.42
N HIS A 112 -14.52 -0.34 5.89
CA HIS A 112 -14.13 1.07 5.97
C HIS A 112 -14.03 1.71 4.58
N LEU A 113 -13.30 1.07 3.64
CA LEU A 113 -13.13 1.58 2.28
C LEU A 113 -14.47 1.72 1.55
N LEU A 114 -15.35 0.72 1.65
CA LEU A 114 -16.70 0.78 1.08
C LEU A 114 -17.52 1.93 1.69
N LYS A 115 -17.40 2.15 3.01
CA LYS A 115 -18.11 3.26 3.67
C LYS A 115 -17.59 4.63 3.24
N VAL A 116 -16.29 4.78 3.03
CA VAL A 116 -15.69 6.01 2.48
C VAL A 116 -16.21 6.27 1.07
N ALA A 117 -16.28 5.26 0.20
CA ALA A 117 -16.83 5.39 -1.16
C ALA A 117 -18.31 5.79 -1.14
N GLU A 118 -19.13 5.15 -0.30
CA GLU A 118 -20.57 5.45 -0.13
C GLU A 118 -20.79 6.93 0.26
N LEU A 119 -19.90 7.47 1.08
CA LEU A 119 -19.96 8.87 1.53
C LEU A 119 -19.31 9.86 0.54
N GLY A 120 -18.91 9.40 -0.66
CA GLY A 120 -18.37 10.23 -1.74
C GLY A 120 -16.88 10.50 -1.67
N GLY A 121 -16.14 9.81 -0.80
CA GLY A 121 -14.68 9.82 -0.76
C GLY A 121 -14.05 8.96 -1.85
N LEU A 122 -12.77 9.14 -2.08
CA LEU A 122 -11.95 8.32 -2.99
C LEU A 122 -11.29 7.21 -2.17
N SER A 123 -11.71 5.96 -2.36
CA SER A 123 -11.17 4.84 -1.59
C SER A 123 -10.77 3.66 -2.48
N PHE A 124 -9.62 3.05 -2.18
CA PHE A 124 -9.03 2.02 -3.01
C PHE A 124 -7.96 1.22 -2.25
N ILE A 125 -7.45 0.20 -2.89
CA ILE A 125 -6.22 -0.49 -2.48
C ILE A 125 -5.14 -0.21 -3.52
N LEU A 126 -3.93 0.11 -3.06
CA LEU A 126 -2.72 0.04 -3.86
C LEU A 126 -2.08 -1.34 -3.65
N LEU A 127 -2.03 -2.13 -4.71
CA LEU A 127 -1.48 -3.48 -4.67
C LEU A 127 -0.22 -3.55 -5.53
N GLU A 128 0.92 -3.86 -4.90
CA GLU A 128 2.14 -4.21 -5.61
C GLU A 128 2.21 -5.71 -5.86
N MET A 129 2.28 -6.06 -7.14
CA MET A 129 2.53 -7.40 -7.64
C MET A 129 4.02 -7.51 -7.98
N SER A 130 4.87 -7.78 -6.98
CA SER A 130 6.34 -7.67 -7.13
C SER A 130 6.90 -8.66 -8.16
N TYR A 131 6.29 -9.84 -8.32
CA TYR A 131 6.71 -10.83 -9.32
C TYR A 131 6.59 -10.29 -10.77
N GLN A 132 5.57 -9.47 -11.03
CA GLN A 132 5.33 -8.85 -12.33
C GLN A 132 5.87 -7.42 -12.43
N GLU A 133 6.48 -6.91 -11.35
CA GLU A 133 6.96 -5.53 -11.25
C GLU A 133 5.87 -4.48 -11.55
N LYS A 134 4.61 -4.80 -11.21
CA LYS A 134 3.44 -3.96 -11.47
C LYS A 134 2.78 -3.50 -10.18
N ILE A 135 2.21 -2.31 -10.23
CA ILE A 135 1.38 -1.76 -9.16
C ILE A 135 -0.01 -1.48 -9.72
N TYR A 136 -1.05 -1.85 -8.98
CA TYR A 136 -2.44 -1.62 -9.36
C TYR A 136 -3.18 -0.80 -8.31
N LEU A 137 -4.02 0.11 -8.78
CA LEU A 137 -5.05 0.75 -7.99
C LEU A 137 -6.36 0.00 -8.19
N ILE A 138 -6.89 -0.57 -7.12
CA ILE A 138 -8.14 -1.33 -7.09
C ILE A 138 -9.20 -0.46 -6.41
N PRO A 139 -10.16 0.16 -7.15
CA PRO A 139 -11.23 0.94 -6.55
C PRO A 139 -12.10 0.12 -5.61
N SER A 140 -12.69 0.75 -4.59
CA SER A 140 -13.57 0.06 -3.64
C SER A 140 -14.77 -0.62 -4.27
N ASP A 141 -15.28 -0.11 -5.39
CA ASP A 141 -16.37 -0.76 -6.14
C ASP A 141 -15.96 -2.15 -6.65
N VAL A 142 -14.70 -2.32 -7.05
CA VAL A 142 -14.14 -3.61 -7.45
C VAL A 142 -14.04 -4.55 -6.24
N LEU A 143 -13.69 -4.02 -5.05
CA LEU A 143 -13.69 -4.82 -3.82
C LEU A 143 -15.09 -5.31 -3.47
N LYS A 144 -16.13 -4.46 -3.67
CA LYS A 144 -17.51 -4.85 -3.47
C LYS A 144 -17.90 -6.03 -4.36
N ILE A 145 -17.61 -5.94 -5.65
CA ILE A 145 -17.84 -7.02 -6.63
C ILE A 145 -17.10 -8.29 -6.20
N ALA A 146 -15.83 -8.17 -5.83
CA ALA A 146 -15.03 -9.32 -5.41
C ALA A 146 -15.59 -10.03 -4.17
N VAL A 147 -16.16 -9.28 -3.21
CA VAL A 147 -16.82 -9.84 -2.02
C VAL A 147 -18.12 -10.55 -2.40
N GLU A 148 -18.96 -9.91 -3.22
CA GLU A 148 -20.25 -10.47 -3.68
C GLU A 148 -20.05 -11.74 -4.50
N GLU A 149 -19.05 -11.78 -5.39
CA GLU A 149 -18.71 -12.94 -6.22
C GLU A 149 -17.86 -14.00 -5.49
N LYS A 150 -17.51 -13.77 -4.21
CA LYS A 150 -16.62 -14.63 -3.41
C LYS A 150 -15.28 -14.90 -4.08
N THR A 151 -14.73 -13.90 -4.76
CA THR A 151 -13.42 -13.96 -5.39
C THR A 151 -12.35 -14.23 -4.34
N THR A 152 -11.55 -15.29 -4.51
CA THR A 152 -10.54 -15.71 -3.53
C THR A 152 -9.17 -15.12 -3.81
N ARG A 153 -8.89 -14.76 -5.07
CA ARG A 153 -7.59 -14.24 -5.52
C ARG A 153 -7.74 -13.23 -6.65
N PHE A 154 -6.86 -12.23 -6.65
CA PHE A 154 -6.68 -11.32 -7.78
C PHE A 154 -5.51 -11.81 -8.61
N THR A 155 -5.77 -12.27 -9.83
CA THR A 155 -4.77 -12.60 -10.84
C THR A 155 -4.46 -11.37 -11.69
N ILE A 156 -3.41 -11.42 -12.49
CA ILE A 156 -3.08 -10.33 -13.43
C ILE A 156 -4.24 -10.06 -14.39
N GLU A 157 -4.88 -11.11 -14.92
CA GLU A 157 -6.01 -10.96 -15.85
C GLU A 157 -7.20 -10.26 -15.17
N PHE A 158 -7.44 -10.55 -13.88
CA PHE A 158 -8.46 -9.84 -13.09
C PHE A 158 -8.08 -8.37 -12.91
N LEU A 159 -6.83 -8.10 -12.53
CA LEU A 159 -6.35 -6.74 -12.28
C LEU A 159 -6.32 -5.90 -13.55
N ASP A 160 -5.84 -6.44 -14.67
CA ASP A 160 -5.83 -5.76 -15.98
C ASP A 160 -7.26 -5.41 -16.46
N ARG A 161 -8.27 -6.18 -16.03
CA ARG A 161 -9.68 -5.94 -16.41
C ARG A 161 -10.40 -4.95 -15.51
N TYR A 162 -10.14 -4.97 -14.20
CA TYR A 162 -10.96 -4.26 -13.21
C TYR A 162 -10.22 -3.19 -12.41
N ALA A 163 -8.90 -3.15 -12.48
CA ALA A 163 -8.06 -2.19 -11.76
C ALA A 163 -7.34 -1.27 -12.74
N VAL A 164 -6.67 -0.25 -12.21
CA VAL A 164 -5.86 0.67 -13.02
C VAL A 164 -4.39 0.43 -12.69
N GLU A 165 -3.57 0.14 -13.70
CA GLU A 165 -2.12 0.03 -13.55
C GLU A 165 -1.53 1.40 -13.17
N VAL A 166 -0.75 1.43 -12.09
CA VAL A 166 -0.10 2.62 -11.57
C VAL A 166 1.29 2.75 -12.18
N LYS A 167 1.58 3.87 -12.82
CA LYS A 167 2.89 4.11 -13.42
C LYS A 167 3.94 4.34 -12.34
N GLN A 168 5.09 3.70 -12.51
CA GLN A 168 6.27 3.94 -11.72
C GLN A 168 7.17 4.95 -12.44
N LYS A 169 7.66 5.97 -11.72
CA LYS A 169 8.47 7.07 -12.27
C LYS A 169 9.64 7.37 -11.32
N ILE A 170 10.47 8.34 -11.68
CA ILE A 170 11.48 8.86 -10.76
C ILE A 170 10.79 9.72 -9.68
N ASN A 171 9.89 10.63 -10.10
CA ASN A 171 9.08 11.49 -9.23
C ASN A 171 7.68 11.70 -9.81
N PRO A 172 6.63 11.32 -9.07
CA PRO A 172 6.69 10.49 -7.87
C PRO A 172 7.07 9.04 -8.19
N ARG A 173 7.66 8.31 -7.23
CA ARG A 173 8.02 6.91 -7.42
C ARG A 173 6.80 6.04 -7.79
N VAL A 174 5.69 6.23 -7.10
CA VAL A 174 4.40 5.60 -7.36
C VAL A 174 3.40 6.68 -7.77
N ASP A 175 3.08 6.79 -9.07
CA ASP A 175 2.17 7.84 -9.59
C ASP A 175 0.70 7.46 -9.43
N PHE A 176 0.30 7.19 -8.18
CA PHE A 176 -1.06 6.73 -7.90
C PHE A 176 -2.14 7.80 -8.12
N LEU A 177 -1.84 9.10 -8.01
CA LEU A 177 -2.85 10.13 -8.28
C LEU A 177 -3.27 10.20 -9.74
N SER A 178 -2.38 9.89 -10.69
CA SER A 178 -2.78 9.74 -12.10
C SER A 178 -3.70 8.54 -12.31
N ALA A 179 -3.48 7.44 -11.57
CA ALA A 179 -4.37 6.28 -11.59
C ALA A 179 -5.72 6.59 -10.89
N VAL A 180 -5.72 7.38 -9.80
CA VAL A 180 -6.95 7.89 -9.17
C VAL A 180 -7.77 8.69 -10.17
N ASP A 181 -7.15 9.63 -10.90
CA ASP A 181 -7.84 10.41 -11.92
C ASP A 181 -8.47 9.50 -12.99
N SER A 182 -7.77 8.46 -13.43
CA SER A 182 -8.28 7.50 -14.42
C SER A 182 -9.43 6.66 -13.86
N ALA A 183 -9.28 6.15 -12.63
CA ALA A 183 -10.28 5.26 -12.00
C ALA A 183 -11.59 5.99 -11.65
N PHE A 184 -11.49 7.26 -11.20
CA PHE A 184 -12.62 8.01 -10.65
C PHE A 184 -13.13 9.13 -11.57
N ASN A 185 -12.58 9.32 -12.78
CA ASN A 185 -13.01 10.36 -13.74
C ASN A 185 -14.51 10.33 -14.07
N VAL A 186 -15.13 9.17 -14.06
CA VAL A 186 -16.57 9.01 -14.32
C VAL A 186 -17.43 9.68 -13.22
N TRP A 187 -16.90 9.82 -12.01
CA TRP A 187 -17.59 10.43 -10.87
C TRP A 187 -17.53 11.96 -10.90
N PHE A 188 -16.46 12.55 -11.47
CA PHE A 188 -16.37 14.01 -11.61
C PHE A 188 -17.34 14.58 -12.65
N LEU A 189 -17.78 13.75 -13.62
CA LEU A 189 -18.73 14.14 -14.67
C LEU A 189 -20.21 13.98 -14.27
N ARG A 190 -20.51 13.29 -13.17
CA ARG A 190 -21.88 13.02 -12.72
C ARG A 190 -22.37 13.94 -11.59
N SER A 191 -21.55 14.88 -11.12
CA SER A 191 -21.87 15.76 -9.98
C SER A 191 -22.16 17.23 -10.40
N TRP A 192 -22.71 17.43 -11.64
CA TRP A 192 -23.29 18.71 -12.10
C TRP A 192 -24.70 18.50 -12.62
#